data_40bfb03fbd40c32d4f1301c79f3958ed
#
_entry.id   40bfb03fbd40c32d4f1301c79f3958ed
#
_cell.length_a   1.000
_cell.length_b   1.000
_cell.length_c   1.000
_cell.angle_alpha   90.00
_cell.angle_beta   90.00
_cell.angle_gamma   90.00
#
_symmetry.space_group_name_H-M   'P 1'
#
loop_
_entity.id
_entity.type
_entity.pdbx_description
1 polymer ?
#
loop_
_entity_poly.entity_id
_entity_poly.type
_entity_poly.pdbx_seq_one_letter_code
_entity_poly.pdbx_strand_id
1 'polypeptide(L)'
;MGGDDYWIVKIDSFGNIQWQNTIGGNDNDQLSTLQQTIDGGYILGGSSLSGISGDKTEVGYGGWDYWIVKIDSTGSIQWQNSMGGSDYDYLRSIQQTSDGGFILGGYSASNISGDKAENCLGVFDYWIVKIDSLGNIQWENTIGEMVMMFCHPYSKLLKVALL
;
A
#
# COMPACT_ATOMS: atom_id res chain seq x y z
N MET A 1 -15.74 -11.98 -0.85
CA MET A 1 -15.28 -10.73 -0.29
C MET A 1 -15.52 -10.79 1.20
N GLY A 2 -14.51 -10.41 1.97
CA GLY A 2 -14.51 -10.54 3.43
C GLY A 2 -15.09 -9.32 4.15
N GLY A 3 -14.25 -8.66 4.96
CA GLY A 3 -14.63 -7.48 5.72
C GLY A 3 -14.63 -6.19 4.87
N ASP A 4 -13.71 -5.26 5.17
CA ASP A 4 -13.54 -4.05 4.37
C ASP A 4 -12.75 -4.35 3.10
N ASP A 5 -13.18 -3.83 1.94
CA ASP A 5 -12.51 -3.97 0.65
C ASP A 5 -12.19 -2.58 0.06
N TYR A 6 -11.22 -2.48 -0.87
CA TYR A 6 -10.93 -1.26 -1.61
C TYR A 6 -12.12 -0.91 -2.50
N TRP A 7 -12.85 0.16 -2.18
CA TRP A 7 -13.89 0.68 -3.05
C TRP A 7 -13.42 1.95 -3.77
N ILE A 8 -13.49 1.92 -5.10
CA ILE A 8 -12.99 2.96 -5.97
C ILE A 8 -14.11 3.43 -6.88
N VAL A 9 -14.24 4.73 -7.03
CA VAL A 9 -15.23 5.35 -7.92
C VAL A 9 -14.55 6.38 -8.80
N LYS A 10 -14.70 6.27 -10.11
CA LYS A 10 -14.32 7.30 -11.07
C LYS A 10 -15.53 8.11 -11.48
N ILE A 11 -15.41 9.42 -11.36
CA ILE A 11 -16.45 10.39 -11.73
C ILE A 11 -15.97 11.30 -12.86
N ASP A 12 -16.90 11.83 -13.65
CA ASP A 12 -16.63 12.88 -14.63
C ASP A 12 -16.63 14.29 -13.97
N SER A 13 -16.37 15.33 -14.75
CA SER A 13 -16.35 16.73 -14.27
C SER A 13 -17.72 17.25 -13.79
N PHE A 14 -18.79 16.52 -14.05
CA PHE A 14 -20.14 16.83 -13.61
C PHE A 14 -20.58 16.03 -12.39
N GLY A 15 -19.71 15.13 -11.88
CA GLY A 15 -19.99 14.26 -10.76
C GLY A 15 -20.71 12.96 -11.09
N ASN A 16 -20.89 12.63 -12.37
CA ASN A 16 -21.51 11.37 -12.77
C ASN A 16 -20.49 10.23 -12.67
N ILE A 17 -20.94 9.08 -12.17
CA ILE A 17 -20.11 7.87 -12.09
C ILE A 17 -19.82 7.37 -13.48
N GLN A 18 -18.55 7.30 -13.85
CA GLN A 18 -18.09 6.64 -15.09
C GLN A 18 -17.93 5.14 -14.90
N TRP A 19 -17.32 4.74 -13.79
CA TRP A 19 -17.23 3.36 -13.33
C TRP A 19 -16.95 3.32 -11.83
N GLN A 20 -17.22 2.18 -11.22
CA GLN A 20 -16.83 1.86 -9.86
C GLN A 20 -16.37 0.42 -9.77
N ASN A 21 -15.47 0.11 -8.84
CA ASN A 21 -14.96 -1.22 -8.63
C ASN A 21 -14.71 -1.45 -7.13
N THR A 22 -14.88 -2.70 -6.69
CA THR A 22 -14.49 -3.17 -5.37
C THR A 22 -13.41 -4.23 -5.56
N ILE A 23 -12.27 -4.07 -4.89
CA ILE A 23 -11.10 -4.94 -5.02
C ILE A 23 -10.73 -5.42 -3.61
N GLY A 24 -10.73 -6.72 -3.38
CA GLY A 24 -10.45 -7.29 -2.07
C GLY A 24 -10.36 -8.81 -2.05
N GLY A 25 -10.02 -9.31 -0.88
CA GLY A 25 -9.93 -10.75 -0.60
C GLY A 25 -11.02 -11.26 0.33
N ASN A 26 -10.69 -12.21 1.17
CA ASN A 26 -11.62 -12.84 2.12
C ASN A 26 -11.54 -12.25 3.54
N ASP A 27 -10.69 -11.28 3.78
CA ASP A 27 -10.52 -10.60 5.06
C ASP A 27 -10.53 -9.08 4.84
N ASN A 28 -10.06 -8.28 5.79
CA ASN A 28 -10.08 -6.82 5.70
C ASN A 28 -8.96 -6.30 4.79
N ASP A 29 -9.33 -5.44 3.86
CA ASP A 29 -8.46 -4.75 2.91
C ASP A 29 -8.73 -3.24 2.98
N GLN A 30 -7.81 -2.47 3.53
CA GLN A 30 -8.00 -1.04 3.81
C GLN A 30 -7.22 -0.17 2.82
N LEU A 31 -7.93 0.56 1.95
CA LEU A 31 -7.33 1.54 1.05
C LEU A 31 -6.91 2.78 1.83
N SER A 32 -5.64 3.16 1.72
CA SER A 32 -5.08 4.37 2.36
C SER A 32 -4.82 5.50 1.37
N THR A 33 -4.48 5.17 0.13
CA THR A 33 -4.03 6.15 -0.86
C THR A 33 -4.33 5.70 -2.29
N LEU A 34 -4.58 6.67 -3.16
CA LEU A 34 -4.80 6.47 -4.58
C LEU A 34 -4.12 7.62 -5.34
N GLN A 35 -3.44 7.29 -6.44
CA GLN A 35 -2.86 8.28 -7.35
C GLN A 35 -3.12 7.89 -8.80
N GLN A 36 -3.46 8.88 -9.64
CA GLN A 36 -3.45 8.67 -11.10
C GLN A 36 -2.00 8.58 -11.59
N THR A 37 -1.73 7.61 -12.45
CA THR A 37 -0.41 7.37 -13.02
C THR A 37 -0.25 8.02 -14.39
N ILE A 38 0.99 8.23 -14.83
CA ILE A 38 1.31 8.93 -16.10
C ILE A 38 0.70 8.23 -17.32
N ASP A 39 0.50 6.90 -17.25
CA ASP A 39 -0.16 6.11 -18.31
C ASP A 39 -1.69 6.26 -18.34
N GLY A 40 -2.26 7.10 -17.48
CA GLY A 40 -3.69 7.35 -17.37
C GLY A 40 -4.46 6.32 -16.51
N GLY A 41 -3.77 5.29 -16.00
CA GLY A 41 -4.31 4.36 -15.01
C GLY A 41 -4.23 4.92 -13.58
N TYR A 42 -4.29 4.03 -12.59
CA TYR A 42 -4.23 4.41 -11.18
C TYR A 42 -3.40 3.40 -10.40
N ILE A 43 -2.69 3.88 -9.39
CA ILE A 43 -2.06 3.05 -8.37
C ILE A 43 -2.83 3.22 -7.07
N LEU A 44 -3.19 2.10 -6.47
CA LEU A 44 -3.89 2.00 -5.20
C LEU A 44 -2.91 1.45 -4.17
N GLY A 45 -2.94 1.97 -2.98
CA GLY A 45 -2.11 1.47 -1.90
C GLY A 45 -2.82 1.49 -0.56
N GLY A 46 -2.64 0.44 0.18
CA GLY A 46 -3.22 0.26 1.50
C GLY A 46 -2.63 -0.94 2.22
N SER A 47 -3.40 -1.51 3.12
CA SER A 47 -2.96 -2.68 3.88
C SER A 47 -4.01 -3.77 3.84
N SER A 48 -3.58 -5.02 3.84
CA SER A 48 -4.42 -6.20 3.68
C SER A 48 -4.11 -7.25 4.74
N LEU A 49 -5.17 -7.85 5.29
CA LEU A 49 -5.10 -9.09 6.08
C LEU A 49 -5.42 -10.32 5.24
N SER A 50 -5.90 -10.13 4.02
CA SER A 50 -6.30 -11.23 3.15
C SER A 50 -5.10 -12.05 2.68
N GLY A 51 -5.25 -13.36 2.68
CA GLY A 51 -4.41 -14.26 1.88
C GLY A 51 -4.83 -14.24 0.41
N ILE A 52 -4.33 -15.21 -0.37
CA ILE A 52 -4.77 -15.39 -1.76
C ILE A 52 -6.25 -15.75 -1.80
N SER A 53 -7.07 -14.80 -2.24
CA SER A 53 -8.53 -14.95 -2.31
C SER A 53 -9.17 -13.76 -3.03
N GLY A 54 -10.37 -13.93 -3.60
CA GLY A 54 -11.05 -12.87 -4.32
C GLY A 54 -10.17 -12.30 -5.44
N ASP A 55 -9.93 -10.99 -5.40
CA ASP A 55 -9.06 -10.32 -6.36
C ASP A 55 -7.57 -10.37 -5.97
N LYS A 56 -7.25 -10.71 -4.72
CA LYS A 56 -5.87 -10.77 -4.22
C LYS A 56 -5.21 -12.07 -4.62
N THR A 57 -4.13 -11.95 -5.42
CA THR A 57 -3.33 -13.10 -5.91
C THR A 57 -2.01 -13.28 -5.17
N GLU A 58 -1.68 -12.34 -4.26
CA GLU A 58 -0.41 -12.31 -3.55
C GLU A 58 -0.56 -12.84 -2.12
N VAL A 59 0.46 -13.52 -1.64
CA VAL A 59 0.52 -14.04 -0.26
C VAL A 59 0.81 -12.90 0.70
N GLY A 60 0.14 -12.88 1.86
CA GLY A 60 0.56 -12.08 3.01
C GLY A 60 1.64 -12.79 3.84
N TYR A 61 2.45 -12.03 4.58
CA TYR A 61 3.58 -12.55 5.35
C TYR A 61 3.33 -12.65 6.86
N GLY A 62 2.38 -11.91 7.37
CA GLY A 62 2.16 -11.83 8.81
C GLY A 62 0.76 -11.34 9.18
N GLY A 63 0.73 -10.18 9.82
CA GLY A 63 -0.51 -9.46 10.10
C GLY A 63 -0.98 -8.65 8.90
N TRP A 64 -1.14 -7.35 9.09
CA TRP A 64 -1.39 -6.43 7.98
C TRP A 64 -0.12 -6.26 7.15
N ASP A 65 -0.22 -6.44 5.81
CA ASP A 65 0.85 -6.19 4.87
C ASP A 65 0.48 -5.03 3.93
N TYR A 66 1.47 -4.30 3.39
CA TYR A 66 1.24 -3.39 2.29
C TYR A 66 0.61 -4.17 1.13
N TRP A 67 -0.47 -3.66 0.58
CA TRP A 67 -1.05 -4.18 -0.64
C TRP A 67 -1.19 -3.08 -1.67
N ILE A 68 -0.52 -3.27 -2.81
CA ILE A 68 -0.46 -2.32 -3.90
C ILE A 68 -1.14 -2.96 -5.12
N VAL A 69 -2.06 -2.20 -5.74
CA VAL A 69 -2.77 -2.63 -6.93
C VAL A 69 -2.67 -1.56 -8.00
N LYS A 70 -2.09 -1.91 -9.15
CA LYS A 70 -2.08 -1.06 -10.34
C LYS A 70 -3.27 -1.44 -11.22
N ILE A 71 -4.08 -0.45 -11.56
CA ILE A 71 -5.21 -0.60 -12.47
C ILE A 71 -5.05 0.30 -13.69
N ASP A 72 -5.66 -0.08 -14.79
CA ASP A 72 -5.75 0.74 -16.00
C ASP A 72 -6.80 1.85 -15.87
N SER A 73 -6.99 2.64 -16.92
CA SER A 73 -7.95 3.75 -16.96
C SER A 73 -9.41 3.30 -16.88
N THR A 74 -9.68 2.01 -17.11
CA THR A 74 -11.02 1.38 -17.07
C THR A 74 -11.32 0.70 -15.73
N GLY A 75 -10.32 0.65 -14.81
CA GLY A 75 -10.45 0.02 -13.51
C GLY A 75 -10.04 -1.46 -13.49
N SER A 76 -9.46 -2.00 -14.58
CA SER A 76 -9.00 -3.39 -14.64
C SER A 76 -7.62 -3.53 -14.00
N ILE A 77 -7.43 -4.56 -13.18
CA ILE A 77 -6.13 -4.84 -12.51
C ILE A 77 -5.10 -5.21 -13.57
N GLN A 78 -3.97 -4.51 -13.57
CA GLN A 78 -2.81 -4.79 -14.41
C GLN A 78 -1.78 -5.65 -13.67
N TRP A 79 -1.47 -5.29 -12.45
CA TRP A 79 -0.62 -6.05 -11.54
C TRP A 79 -0.95 -5.66 -10.09
N GLN A 80 -0.52 -6.50 -9.16
CA GLN A 80 -0.59 -6.24 -7.74
C GLN A 80 0.64 -6.82 -7.04
N ASN A 81 0.93 -6.34 -5.84
CA ASN A 81 1.99 -6.87 -5.00
C ASN A 81 1.63 -6.71 -3.53
N SER A 82 1.98 -7.69 -2.72
CA SER A 82 1.89 -7.65 -1.26
C SER A 82 3.30 -7.60 -0.69
N MET A 83 3.56 -6.68 0.23
CA MET A 83 4.89 -6.47 0.81
C MET A 83 4.77 -6.32 2.31
N GLY A 84 5.60 -7.07 3.05
CA GLY A 84 5.58 -7.03 4.51
C GLY A 84 6.56 -7.99 5.15
N GLY A 85 6.43 -8.10 6.45
CA GLY A 85 7.16 -9.03 7.28
C GLY A 85 6.25 -9.87 8.16
N SER A 86 6.78 -10.40 9.27
CA SER A 86 6.06 -11.33 10.13
C SER A 86 5.03 -10.68 11.08
N ASP A 87 4.94 -9.35 11.11
CA ASP A 87 4.06 -8.59 12.01
C ASP A 87 3.19 -7.62 11.19
N TYR A 88 2.87 -6.46 11.73
CA TYR A 88 1.98 -5.47 11.12
C TYR A 88 2.76 -4.47 10.28
N ASP A 89 2.37 -4.31 9.02
CA ASP A 89 2.93 -3.39 8.06
C ASP A 89 1.81 -2.54 7.43
N TYR A 90 1.78 -1.24 7.70
CA TYR A 90 0.70 -0.35 7.29
C TYR A 90 1.16 0.70 6.29
N LEU A 91 0.72 0.60 5.03
CA LEU A 91 0.96 1.61 4.00
C LEU A 91 0.09 2.85 4.24
N ARG A 92 0.68 4.05 4.07
CA ARG A 92 0.00 5.34 4.26
C ARG A 92 0.07 6.25 3.04
N SER A 93 1.11 6.13 2.24
CA SER A 93 1.35 7.02 1.12
C SER A 93 2.02 6.29 -0.02
N ILE A 94 1.67 6.65 -1.23
CA ILE A 94 2.31 6.20 -2.45
C ILE A 94 2.51 7.40 -3.38
N GLN A 95 3.63 7.45 -4.07
CA GLN A 95 3.89 8.48 -5.06
C GLN A 95 4.64 7.89 -6.24
N GLN A 96 4.18 8.19 -7.46
CA GLN A 96 4.91 7.82 -8.66
C GLN A 96 6.19 8.66 -8.79
N THR A 97 7.28 8.00 -9.14
CA THR A 97 8.61 8.62 -9.34
C THR A 97 8.86 8.89 -10.82
N SER A 98 9.83 9.76 -11.12
CA SER A 98 10.15 10.18 -12.51
C SER A 98 10.65 9.04 -13.40
N ASP A 99 11.13 7.96 -12.82
CA ASP A 99 11.54 6.73 -13.52
C ASP A 99 10.38 5.79 -13.85
N GLY A 100 9.14 6.19 -13.52
CA GLY A 100 7.92 5.41 -13.72
C GLY A 100 7.62 4.41 -12.61
N GLY A 101 8.52 4.23 -11.65
CA GLY A 101 8.30 3.42 -10.45
C GLY A 101 7.50 4.16 -9.38
N PHE A 102 7.54 3.65 -8.13
CA PHE A 102 6.79 4.24 -7.02
C PHE A 102 7.62 4.23 -5.74
N ILE A 103 7.44 5.26 -4.92
CA ILE A 103 7.89 5.30 -3.54
C ILE A 103 6.70 5.09 -2.63
N LEU A 104 6.83 4.16 -1.70
CA LEU A 104 5.84 3.74 -0.73
C LEU A 104 6.31 4.19 0.64
N GLY A 105 5.42 4.69 1.48
CA GLY A 105 5.75 5.08 2.83
C GLY A 105 4.64 4.73 3.80
N GLY A 106 5.04 4.14 4.90
CA GLY A 106 4.14 3.77 5.98
C GLY A 106 4.91 3.41 7.23
N TYR A 107 4.43 2.48 8.01
CA TYR A 107 5.11 2.02 9.21
C TYR A 107 4.99 0.50 9.36
N SER A 108 5.97 -0.09 10.04
CA SER A 108 6.16 -1.52 10.23
C SER A 108 6.50 -1.83 11.67
N ALA A 109 5.93 -2.92 12.19
CA ALA A 109 6.35 -3.55 13.44
C ALA A 109 7.24 -4.78 13.18
N SER A 110 7.40 -5.16 11.92
CA SER A 110 8.14 -6.37 11.53
C SER A 110 9.64 -6.21 11.72
N ASN A 111 10.27 -7.25 12.24
CA ASN A 111 11.71 -7.45 12.14
C ASN A 111 12.07 -8.03 10.75
N ILE A 112 13.35 -8.34 10.55
CA ILE A 112 13.83 -8.98 9.32
C ILE A 112 13.03 -10.25 9.04
N SER A 113 12.16 -10.18 8.04
CA SER A 113 11.29 -11.26 7.58
C SER A 113 10.56 -10.85 6.31
N GLY A 114 10.12 -11.81 5.47
CA GLY A 114 9.43 -11.49 4.22
C GLY A 114 10.28 -10.57 3.34
N ASP A 115 9.72 -9.40 3.00
CA ASP A 115 10.38 -8.39 2.17
C ASP A 115 11.22 -7.38 2.99
N LYS A 116 11.16 -7.48 4.31
CA LYS A 116 11.84 -6.55 5.21
C LYS A 116 13.26 -7.02 5.51
N ALA A 117 14.27 -6.22 5.16
CA ALA A 117 15.69 -6.52 5.35
C ALA A 117 16.31 -5.85 6.59
N GLU A 118 15.56 -4.98 7.28
CA GLU A 118 16.02 -4.29 8.49
C GLU A 118 15.09 -4.55 9.66
N ASN A 119 15.67 -4.64 10.87
CA ASN A 119 14.89 -4.79 12.09
C ASN A 119 14.16 -3.49 12.46
N CYS A 120 12.99 -3.65 13.07
CA CYS A 120 12.32 -2.58 13.77
C CYS A 120 13.16 -2.16 15.00
N LEU A 121 13.32 -0.86 15.23
CA LEU A 121 14.06 -0.28 16.34
C LEU A 121 13.16 0.04 17.53
N GLY A 122 11.84 0.12 17.29
CA GLY A 122 10.83 0.41 18.31
C GLY A 122 9.63 -0.55 18.19
N VAL A 123 8.44 -0.07 18.57
CA VAL A 123 7.19 -0.82 18.39
C VAL A 123 6.72 -0.74 16.93
N PHE A 124 6.86 0.44 16.34
CA PHE A 124 6.67 0.71 14.91
C PHE A 124 7.72 1.71 14.46
N ASP A 125 8.28 1.47 13.30
CA ASP A 125 9.17 2.39 12.60
C ASP A 125 8.61 2.77 11.23
N TYR A 126 9.05 3.90 10.68
CA TYR A 126 8.75 4.22 9.30
C TYR A 126 9.42 3.21 8.37
N TRP A 127 8.63 2.64 7.47
CA TRP A 127 9.13 1.75 6.43
C TRP A 127 8.88 2.36 5.06
N ILE A 128 9.98 2.59 4.33
CA ILE A 128 9.97 3.20 3.01
C ILE A 128 10.44 2.16 2.01
N VAL A 129 9.67 1.95 0.95
CA VAL A 129 9.97 0.99 -0.10
C VAL A 129 9.93 1.70 -1.45
N LYS A 130 10.99 1.56 -2.24
CA LYS A 130 11.02 1.96 -3.64
C LYS A 130 10.80 0.73 -4.51
N ILE A 131 9.81 0.82 -5.40
CA ILE A 131 9.52 -0.21 -6.40
C ILE A 131 9.70 0.34 -7.81
N ASP A 132 9.97 -0.54 -8.76
CA ASP A 132 9.97 -0.22 -10.19
C ASP A 132 8.55 -0.09 -10.75
N SER A 133 8.41 0.16 -12.05
CA SER A 133 7.11 0.29 -12.72
C SER A 133 6.31 -1.02 -12.81
N LEU A 134 6.94 -2.16 -12.54
CA LEU A 134 6.32 -3.48 -12.53
C LEU A 134 5.99 -3.98 -11.12
N GLY A 135 6.30 -3.17 -10.08
CA GLY A 135 6.06 -3.50 -8.70
C GLY A 135 7.19 -4.25 -7.98
N ASN A 136 8.36 -4.46 -8.62
CA ASN A 136 9.49 -5.13 -7.97
C ASN A 136 10.22 -4.18 -7.03
N ILE A 137 10.58 -4.65 -5.83
CA ILE A 137 11.35 -3.87 -4.85
C ILE A 137 12.75 -3.59 -5.40
N GLN A 138 13.12 -2.32 -5.43
CA GLN A 138 14.46 -1.85 -5.77
C GLN A 138 15.32 -1.64 -4.52
N TRP A 139 14.74 -1.06 -3.49
CA TRP A 139 15.32 -0.89 -2.17
C TRP A 139 14.22 -0.62 -1.13
N GLU A 140 14.53 -0.90 0.12
CA GLU A 140 13.72 -0.53 1.26
C GLU A 140 14.60 0.06 2.37
N ASN A 141 14.00 0.79 3.31
CA ASN A 141 14.70 1.37 4.44
C ASN A 141 13.76 1.52 5.63
N THR A 142 14.25 1.18 6.81
CA THR A 142 13.56 1.39 8.09
C THR A 142 14.14 2.62 8.78
N ILE A 143 13.32 3.63 9.08
CA ILE A 143 13.78 4.92 9.59
C ILE A 143 13.10 5.26 10.90
N GLY A 144 13.89 5.39 11.93
CA GLY A 144 13.55 6.05 13.18
C GLY A 144 12.61 5.25 14.07
N GLU A 145 12.45 5.75 15.28
CA GLU A 145 11.57 5.21 16.30
C GLU A 145 10.23 5.93 16.25
N MET A 146 9.16 5.20 15.92
CA MET A 146 7.79 5.70 16.08
C MET A 146 7.29 5.32 17.47
N VAL A 147 7.41 6.24 18.43
CA VAL A 147 6.76 6.05 19.74
C VAL A 147 5.25 6.19 19.55
N MET A 148 4.53 5.08 19.57
CA MET A 148 3.08 5.10 19.65
C MET A 148 2.67 5.65 21.02
N MET A 149 2.45 6.95 21.12
CA MET A 149 1.65 7.48 22.22
C MET A 149 0.21 7.00 22.02
N PHE A 150 -0.22 6.10 22.88
CA PHE A 150 -1.64 5.82 23.08
C PHE A 150 -2.36 7.14 23.29
N CYS A 151 -3.22 7.54 22.36
CA CYS A 151 -4.24 8.59 22.45
C CYS A 151 -4.31 9.64 21.35
N HIS A 152 -3.73 9.49 20.14
CA HIS A 152 -4.17 10.39 19.05
C HIS A 152 -4.10 9.71 17.68
N PRO A 153 -5.24 9.53 16.98
CA PRO A 153 -5.29 8.87 15.67
C PRO A 153 -4.74 9.73 14.52
N TYR A 154 -4.11 10.89 14.80
CA TYR A 154 -3.68 11.86 13.78
C TYR A 154 -2.24 12.35 13.89
N SER A 155 -1.38 11.72 14.65
CA SER A 155 -0.02 12.21 14.81
C SER A 155 0.90 11.75 13.68
N LYS A 156 1.19 12.71 12.80
CA LYS A 156 2.20 12.75 11.75
C LYS A 156 1.93 11.88 10.51
N LEU A 157 1.33 12.51 9.50
CA LEU A 157 1.40 12.02 8.13
C LEU A 157 2.88 11.94 7.70
N LEU A 158 3.35 10.73 7.38
CA LEU A 158 4.61 10.56 6.66
C LEU A 158 4.42 11.12 5.25
N LYS A 159 5.13 12.20 4.93
CA LYS A 159 5.27 12.68 3.55
C LYS A 159 6.68 12.33 3.10
N VAL A 160 6.79 11.38 2.21
CA VAL A 160 8.07 11.06 1.58
C VAL A 160 8.21 11.92 0.35
N ALA A 161 9.26 12.74 0.30
CA ALA A 161 9.65 13.49 -0.88
C ALA A 161 11.00 12.94 -1.38
N LEU A 162 11.05 12.53 -2.63
CA LEU A 162 12.30 12.33 -3.35
C LEU A 162 12.66 13.68 -3.99
N LEU A 163 13.83 14.21 -3.67
CA LEU A 163 14.42 15.40 -4.27
C LEU A 163 15.25 15.02 -5.49
#